data_c4145524899f9850f99891fcce5fc146
#
_entry.id   c4145524899f9850f99891fcce5fc146
#
_cell.length_a   1.000
_cell.length_b   1.000
_cell.length_c   1.000
_cell.angle_alpha   90.00
_cell.angle_beta   90.00
_cell.angle_gamma   90.00
#
_symmetry.space_group_name_H-M   'P 1'
#
loop_
_entity.id
_entity.type
_entity.pdbx_description
1 polymer ?
#
loop_
_entity_poly.entity_id
_entity_poly.type
_entity_poly.pdbx_seq_one_letter_code
_entity_poly.pdbx_strand_id
1 'polypeptide(L)'
;MTKEEATMVAFEIVAYSGDARSKLLMAVEKAKAGDLVTADRLVAEANECLVDAHKAQTDLLQQEARGDNVEVGFIMVHGQDHLMT
;
A
#
# COMPACT_ATOMS: atom_id res chain seq x y z
N MET A 1 -12.60 -16.15 -3.00
CA MET A 1 -11.35 -15.90 -2.25
C MET A 1 -11.52 -16.42 -0.82
N THR A 2 -10.59 -17.24 -0.35
CA THR A 2 -10.63 -17.73 1.03
C THR A 2 -10.22 -16.64 2.00
N LYS A 3 -10.51 -16.86 3.30
CA LYS A 3 -10.09 -15.93 4.36
C LYS A 3 -8.56 -15.79 4.42
N GLU A 4 -7.85 -16.90 4.24
CA GLU A 4 -6.39 -16.90 4.23
C GLU A 4 -5.85 -16.09 3.06
N GLU A 5 -6.42 -16.23 1.87
CA GLU A 5 -6.03 -15.45 0.70
C GLU A 5 -6.30 -13.96 0.91
N ALA A 6 -7.46 -13.60 1.44
CA ALA A 6 -7.80 -12.21 1.76
C ALA A 6 -6.85 -11.62 2.79
N THR A 7 -6.49 -12.40 3.81
CA THR A 7 -5.53 -11.99 4.84
C THR A 7 -4.14 -11.72 4.25
N MET A 8 -3.68 -12.59 3.34
CA MET A 8 -2.38 -12.40 2.68
C MET A 8 -2.36 -11.14 1.83
N VAL A 9 -3.45 -10.87 1.09
CA VAL A 9 -3.56 -9.63 0.30
C VAL A 9 -3.58 -8.41 1.22
N ALA A 10 -4.28 -8.49 2.35
CA ALA A 10 -4.29 -7.41 3.34
C ALA A 10 -2.88 -7.11 3.87
N PHE A 11 -2.08 -8.14 4.16
CA PHE A 11 -0.68 -7.97 4.56
C PHE A 11 0.15 -7.31 3.47
N GLU A 12 -0.06 -7.66 2.21
CA GLU A 12 0.63 -7.01 1.09
C GLU A 12 0.30 -5.52 1.04
N ILE A 13 -0.97 -5.16 1.20
CA ILE A 13 -1.40 -3.76 1.19
C ILE A 13 -0.75 -2.99 2.35
N VAL A 14 -0.73 -3.56 3.54
CA VAL A 14 -0.06 -2.96 4.71
C VAL A 14 1.43 -2.77 4.44
N ALA A 15 2.09 -3.81 3.91
CA ALA A 15 3.54 -3.77 3.66
C ALA A 15 3.90 -2.70 2.63
N TYR A 16 3.22 -2.67 1.48
CA TYR A 16 3.49 -1.68 0.44
C TYR A 16 3.15 -0.26 0.90
N SER A 17 2.01 -0.07 1.55
CA SER A 17 1.58 1.24 2.03
C SER A 17 2.50 1.77 3.13
N GLY A 18 2.91 0.91 4.06
CA GLY A 18 3.85 1.25 5.11
C GLY A 18 5.23 1.61 4.56
N ASP A 19 5.70 0.85 3.58
CA ASP A 19 6.98 1.11 2.92
C ASP A 19 6.95 2.46 2.18
N ALA A 20 5.86 2.75 1.48
CA ALA A 20 5.65 4.04 0.81
C ALA A 20 5.70 5.19 1.82
N ARG A 21 5.01 5.05 2.94
CA ARG A 21 4.98 6.06 3.99
C ARG A 21 6.40 6.32 4.55
N SER A 22 7.14 5.26 4.85
CA SER A 22 8.52 5.38 5.34
C SER A 22 9.40 6.11 4.35
N LYS A 23 9.31 5.78 3.07
CA LYS A 23 10.08 6.45 2.01
C LYS A 23 9.72 7.93 1.88
N LEU A 24 8.44 8.28 2.00
CA LEU A 24 8.00 9.67 1.93
C LEU A 24 8.51 10.48 3.13
N LEU A 25 8.49 9.90 4.33
CA LEU A 25 9.06 10.55 5.51
C LEU A 25 10.56 10.77 5.36
N MET A 26 11.28 9.79 4.83
CA MET A 26 12.72 9.92 4.53
C MET A 26 12.96 10.98 3.47
N ALA A 27 12.08 11.08 2.45
CA ALA A 27 12.18 12.10 1.41
C ALA A 27 12.09 13.50 1.99
N VAL A 28 11.18 13.71 2.94
CA VAL A 28 11.05 15.01 3.64
C VAL A 28 12.35 15.35 4.37
N GLU A 29 12.93 14.39 5.08
CA GLU A 29 14.20 14.59 5.80
C GLU A 29 15.32 14.95 4.84
N LYS A 30 15.43 14.25 3.70
CA LYS A 30 16.45 14.53 2.69
C LYS A 30 16.26 15.90 2.05
N ALA A 31 15.03 16.29 1.77
CA ALA A 31 14.71 17.61 1.22
C ALA A 31 15.11 18.73 2.20
N LYS A 32 14.82 18.55 3.49
CA LYS A 32 15.22 19.50 4.53
C LYS A 32 16.75 19.65 4.61
N ALA A 33 17.48 18.58 4.37
CA ALA A 33 18.95 18.59 4.36
C ALA A 33 19.54 19.14 3.05
N GLY A 34 18.71 19.48 2.07
CA GLY A 34 19.14 20.00 0.78
C GLY A 34 19.47 18.91 -0.26
N ASP A 35 19.27 17.64 0.07
CA ASP A 35 19.53 16.53 -0.84
C ASP A 35 18.28 16.20 -1.67
N LEU A 36 18.05 17.03 -2.71
CA LEU A 36 16.86 16.93 -3.54
C LEU A 36 16.90 15.71 -4.48
N VAL A 37 18.09 15.26 -4.88
CA VAL A 37 18.23 14.09 -5.74
C VAL A 37 17.75 12.83 -5.02
N THR A 38 18.19 12.62 -3.78
CA THR A 38 17.76 11.49 -2.98
C THR A 38 16.28 11.60 -2.62
N ALA A 39 15.79 12.81 -2.31
CA ALA A 39 14.38 13.04 -2.04
C ALA A 39 13.50 12.64 -3.23
N ASP A 40 13.85 13.05 -4.44
CA ASP A 40 13.12 12.70 -5.65
C ASP A 40 13.11 11.18 -5.91
N ARG A 41 14.24 10.52 -5.69
CA ARG A 41 14.32 9.06 -5.82
C ARG A 41 13.39 8.36 -4.83
N LEU A 42 13.37 8.82 -3.57
CA LEU A 42 12.51 8.24 -2.54
C LEU A 42 11.02 8.43 -2.85
N VAL A 43 10.65 9.59 -3.40
CA VAL A 43 9.27 9.83 -3.85
C VAL A 43 8.90 8.88 -4.99
N ALA A 44 9.78 8.67 -5.96
CA ALA A 44 9.55 7.75 -7.07
C ALA A 44 9.37 6.31 -6.56
N GLU A 45 10.22 5.87 -5.63
CA GLU A 45 10.13 4.54 -5.02
C GLU A 45 8.82 4.38 -4.22
N ALA A 46 8.41 5.43 -3.49
CA ALA A 46 7.14 5.43 -2.75
C ALA A 46 5.96 5.28 -3.71
N ASN A 47 5.99 5.97 -4.83
CA ASN A 47 4.93 5.86 -5.85
C ASN A 47 4.84 4.44 -6.42
N GLU A 48 5.95 3.76 -6.63
CA GLU A 48 5.96 2.36 -7.06
C GLU A 48 5.30 1.46 -6.02
N CYS A 49 5.59 1.67 -4.73
CA CYS A 49 4.94 0.91 -3.65
C CYS A 49 3.44 1.16 -3.61
N LEU A 50 2.99 2.40 -3.84
CA LEU A 50 1.57 2.75 -3.89
C LEU A 50 0.87 2.13 -5.09
N VAL A 51 1.52 2.06 -6.24
CA VAL A 51 0.98 1.36 -7.42
C VAL A 51 0.75 -0.11 -7.08
N ASP A 52 1.69 -0.76 -6.44
CA ASP A 52 1.57 -2.17 -6.04
C ASP A 52 0.43 -2.37 -5.03
N ALA A 53 0.30 -1.48 -4.05
CA ALA A 53 -0.78 -1.53 -3.07
C ALA A 53 -2.16 -1.33 -3.71
N HIS A 54 -2.29 -0.35 -4.61
CA HIS A 54 -3.53 -0.10 -5.34
C HIS A 54 -3.90 -1.26 -6.27
N LYS A 55 -2.90 -1.90 -6.87
CA LYS A 55 -3.12 -3.08 -7.71
C LYS A 55 -3.71 -4.23 -6.89
N ALA A 56 -3.16 -4.48 -5.71
CA ALA A 56 -3.70 -5.49 -4.80
C ALA A 56 -5.14 -5.16 -4.39
N GLN A 57 -5.43 -3.89 -4.08
CA GLN A 57 -6.77 -3.43 -3.76
C GLN A 57 -7.73 -3.62 -4.95
N THR A 58 -7.30 -3.26 -6.16
CA THR A 58 -8.11 -3.41 -7.38
C THR A 58 -8.48 -4.86 -7.62
N ASP A 59 -7.56 -5.79 -7.40
CA ASP A 59 -7.83 -7.23 -7.53
C ASP A 59 -8.94 -7.68 -6.58
N LEU A 60 -8.93 -7.19 -5.34
CA LEU A 60 -10.00 -7.47 -4.36
C LEU A 60 -11.35 -6.93 -4.83
N LEU A 61 -11.38 -5.68 -5.31
CA LEU A 61 -12.60 -5.05 -5.80
C LEU A 61 -13.17 -5.79 -7.00
N GLN A 62 -12.31 -6.24 -7.91
CA GLN A 62 -12.73 -7.00 -9.08
C GLN A 62 -13.32 -8.36 -8.70
N GLN A 63 -12.73 -9.05 -7.73
CA GLN A 63 -13.24 -10.33 -7.26
C GLN A 63 -14.62 -10.16 -6.63
N GLU A 64 -14.80 -9.16 -5.80
CA GLU A 64 -16.10 -8.88 -5.20
C GLU A 64 -17.14 -8.50 -6.26
N ALA A 65 -16.77 -7.71 -7.25
CA ALA A 65 -17.65 -7.32 -8.35
C ALA A 65 -18.08 -8.51 -9.20
N ARG A 66 -17.27 -9.56 -9.28
CA ARG A 66 -17.61 -10.80 -10.00
C ARG A 66 -18.50 -11.75 -9.18
N GLY A 67 -18.83 -11.38 -7.96
CA GLY A 67 -19.67 -12.17 -7.07
C GLY A 67 -18.91 -13.07 -6.11
N ASP A 68 -17.57 -13.04 -6.12
CA ASP A 68 -16.75 -13.76 -5.15
C ASP A 68 -16.85 -13.07 -3.80
N ASN A 69 -17.10 -13.85 -2.76
CA ASN A 69 -17.16 -13.32 -1.41
C ASN A 69 -15.76 -13.10 -0.86
N VAL A 70 -15.47 -11.85 -0.48
CA VAL A 70 -14.20 -11.49 0.17
C VAL A 70 -14.48 -11.22 1.64
N GLU A 71 -13.91 -12.06 2.51
CA GLU A 71 -14.10 -11.94 3.94
C GLU A 71 -13.23 -10.81 4.49
N VAL A 72 -13.86 -9.82 5.12
CA VAL A 72 -13.17 -8.65 5.68
C VAL A 72 -12.86 -8.89 7.16
N GLY A 73 -11.55 -8.88 7.49
CA GLY A 73 -11.09 -8.96 8.86
C GLY A 73 -10.41 -7.66 9.29
N PHE A 74 -9.94 -7.60 10.53
CA PHE A 74 -9.27 -6.40 11.05
C PHE A 74 -8.04 -6.01 10.25
N ILE A 75 -7.25 -7.00 9.81
CA ILE A 75 -6.04 -6.69 9.03
C ILE A 75 -6.39 -6.04 7.69
N MET A 76 -7.50 -6.42 7.08
CA MET A 76 -7.97 -5.80 5.84
C MET A 76 -8.35 -4.34 6.08
N VAL A 77 -9.07 -4.05 7.14
CA VAL A 77 -9.44 -2.67 7.52
C VAL A 77 -8.19 -1.84 7.78
N HIS A 78 -7.24 -2.41 8.51
CA HIS A 78 -5.96 -1.76 8.79
C HIS A 78 -5.18 -1.45 7.51
N GLY A 79 -5.15 -2.41 6.57
CA GLY A 79 -4.50 -2.23 5.27
C GLY A 79 -5.15 -1.12 4.46
N GLN A 80 -6.48 -1.07 4.40
CA GLN A 80 -7.20 -0.01 3.69
C GLN A 80 -6.91 1.36 4.32
N ASP A 81 -6.88 1.44 5.66
CA ASP A 81 -6.54 2.67 6.36
C ASP A 81 -5.14 3.17 5.97
N HIS A 82 -4.14 2.29 5.97
CA HIS A 82 -2.78 2.63 5.55
C HIS A 82 -2.73 3.13 4.10
N LEU A 83 -3.43 2.45 3.18
CA LEU A 83 -3.41 2.79 1.77
C LEU A 83 -4.13 4.12 1.49
N MET A 84 -5.27 4.35 2.15
CA MET A 84 -6.14 5.49 1.85
C MET A 84 -5.78 6.75 2.66
N THR A 85 -4.90 6.65 3.62
CA THR A 85 -4.39 7.78 4.38
C THR A 85 -3.15 8.36 3.74
#